data_e213cb55879f2805f906258dbdc5b466
#
_entry.id   e213cb55879f2805f906258dbdc5b466
#
_cell.length_a   1.000
_cell.length_b   1.000
_cell.length_c   1.000
_cell.angle_alpha   90.00
_cell.angle_beta   90.00
_cell.angle_gamma   90.00
#
_symmetry.space_group_name_H-M   'P 1'
#
loop_
_entity.id
_entity.type
_entity.pdbx_description
1 polymer ?
#
loop_
_entity_poly.entity_id
_entity_poly.type
_entity_poly.pdbx_seq_one_letter_code
_entity_poly.pdbx_strand_id
1 'polypeptide(L)'
;MLDDFLDEYPEVEKIGLTGQMHGIVYIDKEGTCVSPLYTWQDARGSLCEENNGSLTEEIQQTCNVQVASGYGIVTHIYNLRHHLIPDTAVSFCTIMDYFGMQLTGRKKAMVHASNGASFGFFNVQKNAFMTEELYKMGVEEQWLPQVCTGIEALGSYRERIVTTAIGDNQASFLGAAGNENNTLLVNMGTGGQISVLSDQYFTAEGIEARPFLHGTYLLAGASLCGGKAYALLEKFFREFVKEATGQEKPLYKTLEKLAGDGKASCTGRENRQKLQIETTFDGTRVHPEQTGSITNLSVDNFTPAAFVYGTLEGMSRELYQMYQTIQNGTGMQIKRMIGSGNGLRKNPVLCEIVEEMFGAKLALAECEEEAATGAALSSMQQDE
;
A
#
# COMPACT_ATOMS: atom_id res chain seq x y z
N MET A 1 8.46 -19.06 -19.58
CA MET A 1 8.37 -17.58 -19.46
C MET A 1 9.65 -16.97 -18.87
N LEU A 2 10.09 -17.27 -17.60
CA LEU A 2 11.38 -16.75 -17.11
C LEU A 2 12.57 -17.25 -17.95
N ASP A 3 12.61 -18.55 -18.27
CA ASP A 3 13.66 -19.12 -19.10
C ASP A 3 13.70 -18.53 -20.48
N ASP A 4 12.54 -18.37 -21.12
CA ASP A 4 12.45 -17.78 -22.46
C ASP A 4 12.95 -16.33 -22.44
N PHE A 5 12.62 -15.56 -21.36
CA PHE A 5 13.11 -14.21 -21.18
C PHE A 5 14.63 -14.16 -21.01
N LEU A 6 15.20 -15.06 -20.18
CA LEU A 6 16.65 -15.11 -19.97
C LEU A 6 17.42 -15.62 -21.19
N ASP A 7 16.78 -16.38 -22.09
CA ASP A 7 17.35 -16.76 -23.39
C ASP A 7 17.33 -15.61 -24.38
N GLU A 8 16.30 -14.75 -24.33
CA GLU A 8 16.18 -13.55 -25.15
C GLU A 8 17.13 -12.43 -24.68
N TYR A 9 17.36 -12.30 -23.37
CA TYR A 9 18.19 -11.27 -22.74
C TYR A 9 19.33 -11.88 -21.93
N PRO A 10 20.37 -12.44 -22.59
CA PRO A 10 21.47 -13.13 -21.91
C PRO A 10 22.35 -12.21 -21.04
N GLU A 11 22.31 -10.89 -21.28
CA GLU A 11 23.04 -9.87 -20.52
C GLU A 11 22.45 -9.58 -19.12
N VAL A 12 21.28 -10.10 -18.80
CA VAL A 12 20.70 -9.97 -17.44
C VAL A 12 21.60 -10.65 -16.42
N GLU A 13 22.01 -9.95 -15.39
CA GLU A 13 22.90 -10.45 -14.34
C GLU A 13 22.19 -10.76 -13.03
N LYS A 14 21.08 -10.05 -12.74
CA LYS A 14 20.37 -10.15 -11.47
C LYS A 14 18.86 -10.30 -11.67
N ILE A 15 18.22 -10.99 -10.73
CA ILE A 15 16.77 -11.20 -10.68
C ILE A 15 16.27 -10.63 -9.35
N GLY A 16 15.56 -9.52 -9.40
CA GLY A 16 14.84 -8.94 -8.27
C GLY A 16 13.43 -9.51 -8.17
N LEU A 17 12.94 -9.69 -6.96
CA LEU A 17 11.65 -10.30 -6.69
C LEU A 17 10.74 -9.34 -5.90
N THR A 18 9.46 -9.33 -6.27
CA THR A 18 8.40 -8.66 -5.52
C THR A 18 7.07 -9.37 -5.75
N GLY A 19 6.09 -9.09 -4.91
CA GLY A 19 4.74 -9.64 -5.05
C GLY A 19 3.85 -9.27 -3.87
N GLN A 20 2.68 -9.92 -3.78
CA GLN A 20 1.72 -9.64 -2.74
C GLN A 20 2.30 -9.86 -1.33
N MET A 21 2.13 -8.87 -0.48
CA MET A 21 2.51 -8.92 0.93
C MET A 21 1.47 -9.67 1.77
N HIS A 22 1.80 -9.88 3.04
CA HIS A 22 0.94 -10.42 4.11
C HIS A 22 0.65 -11.92 4.03
N GLY A 23 0.37 -12.47 2.85
CA GLY A 23 0.01 -13.90 2.69
C GLY A 23 1.16 -14.86 2.96
N ILE A 24 0.84 -16.13 3.27
CA ILE A 24 1.80 -17.17 3.57
C ILE A 24 1.57 -18.47 2.80
N VAL A 25 2.64 -19.21 2.60
CA VAL A 25 2.65 -20.65 2.29
C VAL A 25 3.46 -21.36 3.36
N TYR A 26 3.06 -22.61 3.73
CA TYR A 26 3.87 -23.46 4.60
C TYR A 26 4.89 -24.24 3.78
N ILE A 27 6.08 -24.38 4.35
CA ILE A 27 7.20 -25.14 3.77
C ILE A 27 7.66 -26.26 4.71
N ASP A 28 8.08 -27.36 4.13
CA ASP A 28 8.67 -28.48 4.86
C ASP A 28 10.20 -28.30 5.04
N LYS A 29 10.84 -29.28 5.69
CA LYS A 29 12.29 -29.27 5.93
C LYS A 29 13.14 -29.34 4.65
N GLU A 30 12.56 -29.76 3.53
CA GLU A 30 13.24 -29.81 2.23
C GLU A 30 13.02 -28.49 1.43
N GLY A 31 12.24 -27.56 1.96
CA GLY A 31 11.93 -26.29 1.30
C GLY A 31 10.81 -26.41 0.28
N THR A 32 9.98 -27.46 0.37
CA THR A 32 8.83 -27.69 -0.53
C THR A 32 7.56 -27.07 0.07
N CYS A 33 6.76 -26.42 -0.75
CA CYS A 33 5.45 -25.93 -0.33
C CYS A 33 4.49 -27.09 -0.06
N VAL A 34 3.90 -27.10 1.14
CA VAL A 34 3.01 -28.18 1.61
C VAL A 34 1.60 -27.70 1.93
N SER A 35 1.26 -26.49 1.52
CA SER A 35 -0.07 -25.90 1.74
C SER A 35 -0.58 -25.14 0.51
N PRO A 36 -1.88 -24.80 0.45
CA PRO A 36 -2.33 -23.75 -0.44
C PRO A 36 -1.71 -22.40 -0.05
N LEU A 37 -1.78 -21.43 -0.96
CA LEU A 37 -1.45 -20.03 -0.67
C LEU A 37 -2.60 -19.39 0.12
N TYR A 38 -2.32 -18.93 1.33
CA TYR A 38 -3.20 -18.05 2.08
C TYR A 38 -2.85 -16.60 1.73
N THR A 39 -3.77 -15.88 1.14
CA THR A 39 -3.52 -14.51 0.65
C THR A 39 -3.86 -13.45 1.71
N TRP A 40 -3.53 -12.20 1.45
CA TRP A 40 -3.92 -11.06 2.27
C TRP A 40 -5.45 -10.87 2.40
N GLN A 41 -6.24 -11.51 1.54
CA GLN A 41 -7.70 -11.50 1.59
C GLN A 41 -8.29 -12.57 2.52
N ASP A 42 -7.44 -13.35 3.17
CA ASP A 42 -7.90 -14.39 4.09
C ASP A 42 -8.64 -13.77 5.28
N ALA A 43 -9.88 -14.14 5.45
CA ALA A 43 -10.78 -13.54 6.44
C ALA A 43 -10.86 -14.34 7.76
N ARG A 44 -10.09 -15.44 7.91
CA ARG A 44 -10.20 -16.32 9.10
C ARG A 44 -9.93 -15.60 10.41
N GLY A 45 -9.05 -14.61 10.43
CA GLY A 45 -8.77 -13.81 11.63
C GLY A 45 -9.92 -12.93 12.10
N SER A 46 -10.92 -12.68 11.24
CA SER A 46 -12.13 -11.92 11.57
C SER A 46 -13.33 -12.82 11.88
N LEU A 47 -13.20 -14.15 11.79
CA LEU A 47 -14.27 -15.04 12.16
C LEU A 47 -14.52 -14.95 13.68
N CYS A 48 -15.76 -14.68 14.06
CA CYS A 48 -16.16 -14.70 15.47
C CYS A 48 -16.31 -16.14 15.95
N GLU A 49 -15.59 -16.50 16.99
CA GLU A 49 -15.80 -17.76 17.70
C GLU A 49 -16.92 -17.59 18.74
N GLU A 50 -17.72 -18.63 18.95
CA GLU A 50 -18.80 -18.62 19.93
C GLU A 50 -18.23 -18.21 21.31
N ASN A 51 -18.57 -17.01 21.80
CA ASN A 51 -18.21 -16.37 23.07
C ASN A 51 -16.89 -15.58 23.16
N ASN A 52 -16.01 -15.53 22.14
CA ASN A 52 -14.68 -14.91 22.30
C ASN A 52 -14.37 -13.74 21.35
N GLY A 53 -15.32 -13.31 20.52
CA GLY A 53 -15.01 -12.31 19.48
C GLY A 53 -14.13 -12.86 18.34
N SER A 54 -13.47 -11.99 17.62
CA SER A 54 -12.55 -12.39 16.54
C SER A 54 -11.12 -12.58 17.06
N LEU A 55 -10.32 -13.38 16.35
CA LEU A 55 -8.90 -13.55 16.67
C LEU A 55 -8.12 -12.23 16.66
N THR A 56 -8.45 -11.30 15.75
CA THR A 56 -7.81 -9.98 15.71
C THR A 56 -8.12 -9.15 16.94
N GLU A 57 -9.34 -9.23 17.49
CA GLU A 57 -9.72 -8.56 18.73
C GLU A 57 -9.00 -9.18 19.95
N GLU A 58 -8.91 -10.51 20.00
CA GLU A 58 -8.18 -11.21 21.06
C GLU A 58 -6.69 -10.83 21.06
N ILE A 59 -6.05 -10.79 19.88
CA ILE A 59 -4.65 -10.36 19.74
C ILE A 59 -4.47 -8.93 20.27
N GLN A 60 -5.37 -8.02 19.91
CA GLN A 60 -5.30 -6.65 20.40
C GLN A 60 -5.44 -6.58 21.94
N GLN A 61 -6.35 -7.35 22.52
CA GLN A 61 -6.58 -7.37 23.97
C GLN A 61 -5.44 -8.03 24.74
N THR A 62 -4.87 -9.13 24.20
CA THR A 62 -3.87 -9.94 24.90
C THR A 62 -2.46 -9.40 24.76
N CYS A 63 -2.12 -8.92 23.56
CA CYS A 63 -0.75 -8.53 23.19
C CYS A 63 -0.60 -7.02 22.96
N ASN A 64 -1.69 -6.27 22.86
CA ASN A 64 -1.71 -4.87 22.45
C ASN A 64 -1.02 -4.64 21.08
N VAL A 65 -1.22 -5.59 20.16
CA VAL A 65 -0.68 -5.55 18.80
C VAL A 65 -1.83 -5.39 17.82
N GLN A 66 -1.76 -4.37 16.98
CA GLN A 66 -2.73 -4.19 15.89
C GLN A 66 -2.37 -5.09 14.71
N VAL A 67 -3.33 -5.87 14.27
CA VAL A 67 -3.19 -6.77 13.11
C VAL A 67 -4.45 -6.72 12.24
N ALA A 68 -4.29 -7.07 10.97
CA ALA A 68 -5.42 -7.32 10.07
C ALA A 68 -5.62 -8.82 9.87
N SER A 69 -6.86 -9.21 9.55
CA SER A 69 -7.25 -10.61 9.37
C SER A 69 -6.35 -11.38 8.39
N GLY A 70 -5.97 -10.76 7.28
CA GLY A 70 -5.12 -11.38 6.25
C GLY A 70 -3.62 -11.35 6.53
N TYR A 71 -3.18 -10.94 7.73
CA TYR A 71 -1.77 -11.02 8.08
C TYR A 71 -1.34 -12.47 8.33
N GLY A 72 -0.18 -12.83 7.81
CA GLY A 72 0.32 -14.21 7.79
C GLY A 72 0.41 -14.87 9.15
N ILE A 73 0.81 -14.13 10.19
CA ILE A 73 0.86 -14.63 11.56
C ILE A 73 -0.55 -14.83 12.13
N VAL A 74 -1.52 -13.98 11.77
CA VAL A 74 -2.93 -14.19 12.18
C VAL A 74 -3.47 -15.48 11.57
N THR A 75 -3.20 -15.70 10.27
CA THR A 75 -3.51 -16.95 9.58
C THR A 75 -2.84 -18.14 10.24
N HIS A 76 -1.55 -18.01 10.62
CA HIS A 76 -0.80 -19.07 11.27
C HIS A 76 -1.37 -19.40 12.67
N ILE A 77 -1.69 -18.41 13.50
CA ILE A 77 -2.29 -18.63 14.82
C ILE A 77 -3.63 -19.34 14.68
N TYR A 78 -4.48 -18.90 13.74
CA TYR A 78 -5.75 -19.59 13.47
C TYR A 78 -5.53 -21.06 13.07
N ASN A 79 -4.62 -21.31 12.12
CA ASN A 79 -4.31 -22.65 11.66
C ASN A 79 -3.74 -23.54 12.77
N LEU A 80 -2.91 -22.99 13.65
CA LEU A 80 -2.35 -23.70 14.80
C LEU A 80 -3.46 -24.16 15.74
N ARG A 81 -4.40 -23.29 16.09
CA ARG A 81 -5.53 -23.58 16.99
C ARG A 81 -6.49 -24.61 16.42
N HIS A 82 -6.71 -24.56 15.12
CA HIS A 82 -7.66 -25.45 14.43
C HIS A 82 -7.02 -26.70 13.81
N HIS A 83 -5.74 -26.99 14.13
CA HIS A 83 -5.02 -28.15 13.60
C HIS A 83 -5.02 -28.22 12.05
N LEU A 84 -4.89 -27.05 11.39
CA LEU A 84 -4.88 -26.91 9.94
C LEU A 84 -3.47 -26.79 9.35
N ILE A 85 -2.44 -26.79 10.19
CA ILE A 85 -1.06 -26.77 9.73
C ILE A 85 -0.72 -28.17 9.21
N PRO A 86 -0.14 -28.32 7.99
CA PRO A 86 0.29 -29.62 7.50
C PRO A 86 1.35 -30.27 8.41
N ASP A 87 1.23 -31.57 8.66
CA ASP A 87 2.13 -32.29 9.57
C ASP A 87 3.63 -32.23 9.21
N THR A 88 3.93 -32.02 7.93
CA THR A 88 5.32 -31.92 7.44
C THR A 88 5.85 -30.48 7.44
N ALA A 89 5.00 -29.48 7.71
CA ALA A 89 5.39 -28.10 7.74
C ALA A 89 6.35 -27.80 8.90
N VAL A 90 7.37 -26.99 8.64
CA VAL A 90 8.34 -26.56 9.65
C VAL A 90 8.47 -25.05 9.76
N SER A 91 7.98 -24.30 8.76
CA SER A 91 8.03 -22.84 8.72
C SER A 91 7.03 -22.32 7.67
N PHE A 92 6.94 -21.00 7.54
CA PHE A 92 6.18 -20.34 6.48
C PHE A 92 6.96 -19.17 5.88
N CYS A 93 6.57 -18.73 4.68
CA CYS A 93 7.10 -17.54 4.03
C CYS A 93 6.06 -16.95 3.06
N THR A 94 6.37 -15.81 2.45
CA THR A 94 5.53 -15.28 1.36
C THR A 94 5.69 -16.14 0.10
N ILE A 95 4.76 -15.97 -0.84
CA ILE A 95 4.85 -16.67 -2.13
C ILE A 95 6.08 -16.21 -2.94
N MET A 96 6.49 -14.94 -2.84
CA MET A 96 7.67 -14.44 -3.55
C MET A 96 8.97 -14.93 -2.93
N ASP A 97 9.05 -15.04 -1.60
CA ASP A 97 10.19 -15.62 -0.92
C ASP A 97 10.31 -17.12 -1.27
N TYR A 98 9.16 -17.84 -1.30
CA TYR A 98 9.11 -19.23 -1.77
C TYR A 98 9.60 -19.37 -3.22
N PHE A 99 9.18 -18.43 -4.10
CA PHE A 99 9.67 -18.43 -5.48
C PHE A 99 11.19 -18.25 -5.56
N GLY A 100 11.74 -17.33 -4.76
CA GLY A 100 13.21 -17.17 -4.61
C GLY A 100 13.90 -18.45 -4.13
N MET A 101 13.30 -19.17 -3.17
CA MET A 101 13.80 -20.48 -2.72
C MET A 101 13.81 -21.50 -3.86
N GLN A 102 12.75 -21.58 -4.66
CA GLN A 102 12.66 -22.51 -5.79
C GLN A 102 13.69 -22.23 -6.87
N LEU A 103 13.95 -20.95 -7.19
CA LEU A 103 14.97 -20.58 -8.16
C LEU A 103 16.39 -20.94 -7.71
N THR A 104 16.66 -20.85 -6.41
CA THR A 104 18.02 -21.00 -5.86
C THR A 104 18.29 -22.35 -5.18
N GLY A 105 17.27 -23.20 -5.03
CA GLY A 105 17.36 -24.48 -4.30
C GLY A 105 17.53 -24.32 -2.79
N ARG A 106 17.22 -23.14 -2.22
CA ARG A 106 17.26 -22.94 -0.75
C ARG A 106 16.16 -23.74 -0.06
N LYS A 107 16.49 -24.28 1.11
CA LYS A 107 15.54 -25.04 1.94
C LYS A 107 14.90 -24.21 3.05
N LYS A 108 15.45 -23.03 3.34
CA LYS A 108 14.94 -22.11 4.37
C LYS A 108 14.68 -20.75 3.75
N ALA A 109 13.55 -20.17 4.13
CA ALA A 109 13.18 -18.83 3.70
C ALA A 109 14.06 -17.77 4.38
N MET A 110 14.46 -16.78 3.61
CA MET A 110 15.00 -15.51 4.07
C MET A 110 14.09 -14.43 3.55
N VAL A 111 13.53 -13.63 4.43
CA VAL A 111 12.58 -12.56 4.09
C VAL A 111 13.19 -11.20 4.35
N HIS A 112 13.01 -10.26 3.45
CA HIS A 112 13.36 -8.88 3.74
C HIS A 112 12.42 -8.29 4.82
N ALA A 113 12.91 -7.35 5.64
CA ALA A 113 12.15 -6.75 6.73
C ALA A 113 10.78 -6.18 6.30
N SER A 114 10.63 -5.71 5.04
CA SER A 114 9.34 -5.27 4.50
C SER A 114 8.30 -6.40 4.48
N ASN A 115 8.70 -7.61 4.09
CA ASN A 115 7.85 -8.79 4.10
C ASN A 115 7.66 -9.32 5.53
N GLY A 116 8.73 -9.32 6.34
CA GLY A 116 8.64 -9.67 7.76
C GLY A 116 7.61 -8.83 8.52
N ALA A 117 7.65 -7.51 8.33
CA ALA A 117 6.68 -6.59 8.93
C ALA A 117 5.25 -6.84 8.44
N SER A 118 5.08 -7.28 7.21
CA SER A 118 3.78 -7.55 6.62
C SER A 118 3.06 -8.76 7.22
N PHE A 119 3.77 -9.67 7.88
CA PHE A 119 3.14 -10.78 8.57
C PHE A 119 2.41 -10.38 9.86
N GLY A 120 2.70 -9.20 10.41
CA GLY A 120 2.28 -8.79 11.76
C GLY A 120 3.24 -9.24 12.86
N PHE A 121 3.02 -8.79 14.10
CA PHE A 121 3.89 -9.08 15.25
C PHE A 121 5.38 -8.77 14.99
N PHE A 122 5.64 -7.64 14.32
CA PHE A 122 6.98 -7.25 13.93
C PHE A 122 7.34 -5.87 14.49
N ASN A 123 8.46 -5.80 15.19
CA ASN A 123 9.02 -4.54 15.65
C ASN A 123 9.85 -3.91 14.53
N VAL A 124 9.30 -2.90 13.88
CA VAL A 124 9.89 -2.24 12.72
C VAL A 124 11.23 -1.54 13.05
N GLN A 125 11.39 -1.01 14.27
CA GLN A 125 12.64 -0.36 14.69
C GLN A 125 13.77 -1.36 14.97
N LYS A 126 13.42 -2.55 15.49
CA LYS A 126 14.38 -3.62 15.76
C LYS A 126 14.58 -4.56 14.57
N ASN A 127 13.75 -4.44 13.54
CA ASN A 127 13.67 -5.37 12.39
C ASN A 127 13.59 -6.83 12.83
N ALA A 128 12.74 -7.11 13.81
CA ALA A 128 12.59 -8.44 14.41
C ALA A 128 11.14 -8.73 14.78
N PHE A 129 10.78 -10.01 14.76
CA PHE A 129 9.49 -10.45 15.28
C PHE A 129 9.38 -10.23 16.79
N MET A 130 8.16 -9.96 17.25
CA MET A 130 7.80 -9.77 18.66
C MET A 130 7.60 -11.14 19.31
N THR A 131 8.69 -11.83 19.58
CA THR A 131 8.67 -13.25 20.00
C THR A 131 7.96 -13.47 21.34
N GLU A 132 8.04 -12.53 22.28
CA GLU A 132 7.34 -12.61 23.56
C GLU A 132 5.82 -12.58 23.38
N GLU A 133 5.33 -11.70 22.51
CA GLU A 133 3.90 -11.58 22.19
C GLU A 133 3.42 -12.77 21.38
N LEU A 134 4.23 -13.27 20.45
CA LEU A 134 3.95 -14.47 19.67
C LEU A 134 3.83 -15.69 20.58
N TYR A 135 4.70 -15.81 21.56
CA TYR A 135 4.66 -16.94 22.50
C TYR A 135 3.36 -16.93 23.34
N LYS A 136 2.82 -15.76 23.72
CA LYS A 136 1.51 -15.66 24.37
C LYS A 136 0.36 -16.20 23.51
N MET A 137 0.51 -16.14 22.18
CA MET A 137 -0.45 -16.67 21.20
C MET A 137 -0.17 -18.12 20.79
N GLY A 138 0.83 -18.77 21.42
CA GLY A 138 1.20 -20.16 21.15
C GLY A 138 2.11 -20.36 19.94
N VAL A 139 2.69 -19.30 19.38
CA VAL A 139 3.60 -19.39 18.24
C VAL A 139 5.04 -19.45 18.72
N GLU A 140 5.75 -20.52 18.36
CA GLU A 140 7.16 -20.73 18.66
C GLU A 140 8.05 -20.11 17.58
N GLU A 141 9.24 -19.62 17.98
CA GLU A 141 10.20 -18.94 17.11
C GLU A 141 10.64 -19.79 15.90
N GLN A 142 10.66 -21.11 16.05
CA GLN A 142 11.05 -22.04 14.96
C GLN A 142 10.17 -21.93 13.70
N TRP A 143 8.94 -21.42 13.82
CA TRP A 143 8.04 -21.19 12.69
C TRP A 143 8.45 -19.97 11.85
N LEU A 144 9.16 -19.01 12.44
CA LEU A 144 9.45 -17.74 11.83
C LEU A 144 10.57 -17.84 10.80
N PRO A 145 10.44 -17.20 9.62
CA PRO A 145 11.54 -17.13 8.65
C PRO A 145 12.67 -16.23 9.17
N GLN A 146 13.88 -16.45 8.66
CA GLN A 146 15.00 -15.54 8.90
C GLN A 146 14.73 -14.19 8.24
N VAL A 147 14.97 -13.09 8.99
CA VAL A 147 14.80 -11.73 8.48
C VAL A 147 16.15 -11.13 8.11
N CYS A 148 16.21 -10.43 6.96
CA CYS A 148 17.30 -9.54 6.57
C CYS A 148 16.79 -8.11 6.40
N THR A 149 17.69 -7.12 6.54
CA THR A 149 17.38 -5.68 6.43
C THR A 149 17.92 -5.05 5.16
N GLY A 150 18.85 -5.72 4.49
CA GLY A 150 19.40 -5.35 3.19
C GLY A 150 18.92 -6.29 2.07
N ILE A 151 19.36 -6.03 0.87
CA ILE A 151 19.10 -6.89 -0.28
C ILE A 151 20.19 -7.95 -0.36
N GLU A 152 19.87 -9.14 0.10
CA GLU A 152 20.77 -10.28 0.17
C GLU A 152 20.70 -11.16 -1.08
N ALA A 153 21.82 -11.73 -1.49
CA ALA A 153 21.83 -12.77 -2.50
C ALA A 153 21.27 -14.09 -1.92
N LEU A 154 20.19 -14.58 -2.49
CA LEU A 154 19.63 -15.89 -2.13
C LEU A 154 20.43 -17.05 -2.74
N GLY A 155 21.09 -16.81 -3.85
CA GLY A 155 21.82 -17.79 -4.66
C GLY A 155 21.77 -17.39 -6.13
N SER A 156 21.91 -18.35 -7.02
CA SER A 156 21.88 -18.09 -8.46
C SER A 156 20.90 -19.02 -9.18
N TYR A 157 20.30 -18.47 -10.26
CA TYR A 157 19.50 -19.21 -11.23
C TYR A 157 20.06 -18.99 -12.62
N ARG A 158 20.50 -20.06 -13.29
CA ARG A 158 21.15 -19.95 -14.63
C ARG A 158 22.25 -18.88 -14.64
N GLU A 159 23.12 -18.87 -13.64
CA GLU A 159 24.23 -17.91 -13.45
C GLU A 159 23.83 -16.47 -13.09
N ARG A 160 22.54 -16.15 -12.95
CA ARG A 160 22.05 -14.86 -12.51
C ARG A 160 21.83 -14.85 -11.01
N ILE A 161 22.25 -13.80 -10.34
CA ILE A 161 22.04 -13.65 -8.89
C ILE A 161 20.55 -13.40 -8.63
N VAL A 162 19.94 -14.21 -7.77
CA VAL A 162 18.58 -14.00 -7.28
C VAL A 162 18.66 -13.32 -5.93
N THR A 163 17.97 -12.18 -5.77
CA THR A 163 18.00 -11.44 -4.51
C THR A 163 16.74 -11.66 -3.67
N THR A 164 16.81 -11.30 -2.38
CA THR A 164 15.65 -11.32 -1.48
C THR A 164 14.51 -10.47 -2.05
N ALA A 165 13.28 -10.96 -1.87
CA ALA A 165 12.08 -10.26 -2.32
C ALA A 165 11.76 -9.08 -1.41
N ILE A 166 11.40 -7.93 -1.98
CA ILE A 166 10.82 -6.81 -1.24
C ILE A 166 9.30 -6.76 -1.42
N GLY A 167 8.59 -6.14 -0.48
CA GLY A 167 7.14 -5.97 -0.59
C GLY A 167 6.76 -5.13 -1.82
N ASP A 168 5.57 -5.40 -2.38
CA ASP A 168 5.07 -4.71 -3.57
C ASP A 168 4.92 -3.19 -3.38
N ASN A 169 4.56 -2.75 -2.19
CA ASN A 169 4.46 -1.33 -1.85
C ASN A 169 5.83 -0.64 -1.89
N GLN A 170 6.86 -1.29 -1.33
CA GLN A 170 8.24 -0.80 -1.36
C GLN A 170 8.80 -0.82 -2.79
N ALA A 171 8.53 -1.88 -3.53
CA ALA A 171 8.93 -1.97 -4.92
C ALA A 171 8.26 -0.88 -5.77
N SER A 172 6.95 -0.68 -5.62
CA SER A 172 6.23 0.38 -6.34
C SER A 172 6.78 1.77 -6.02
N PHE A 173 7.10 2.03 -4.74
CA PHE A 173 7.75 3.30 -4.37
C PHE A 173 9.11 3.46 -5.05
N LEU A 174 9.96 2.44 -4.97
CA LEU A 174 11.31 2.47 -5.57
C LEU A 174 11.26 2.67 -7.08
N GLY A 175 10.35 1.99 -7.77
CA GLY A 175 10.18 2.09 -9.22
C GLY A 175 9.59 3.43 -9.67
N ALA A 176 8.68 4.02 -8.90
CA ALA A 176 8.05 5.30 -9.22
C ALA A 176 8.92 6.50 -8.83
N ALA A 177 9.57 6.45 -7.66
CA ALA A 177 10.14 7.61 -6.99
C ALA A 177 11.64 7.49 -6.71
N GLY A 178 12.23 6.30 -6.83
CA GLY A 178 13.64 6.06 -6.53
C GLY A 178 13.92 5.95 -5.04
N ASN A 179 15.18 6.15 -4.65
CA ASN A 179 15.68 5.96 -3.28
C ASN A 179 16.27 7.26 -2.69
N GLU A 180 15.64 8.39 -2.92
CA GLU A 180 16.07 9.68 -2.38
C GLU A 180 15.21 10.08 -1.19
N ASN A 181 15.84 10.33 -0.04
CA ASN A 181 15.16 10.77 1.18
C ASN A 181 14.38 12.08 0.97
N ASN A 182 13.27 12.20 1.69
CA ASN A 182 12.31 13.30 1.59
C ASN A 182 11.62 13.37 0.20
N THR A 183 11.54 12.25 -0.50
CA THR A 183 10.67 12.10 -1.67
C THR A 183 9.28 11.69 -1.20
N LEU A 184 8.26 12.40 -1.66
CA LEU A 184 6.85 12.09 -1.47
C LEU A 184 6.30 11.45 -2.75
N LEU A 185 5.73 10.27 -2.63
CA LEU A 185 4.90 9.64 -3.67
C LEU A 185 3.43 9.83 -3.32
N VAL A 186 2.69 10.43 -4.23
CA VAL A 186 1.22 10.54 -4.18
C VAL A 186 0.65 9.57 -5.21
N ASN A 187 0.00 8.52 -4.75
CA ASN A 187 -0.69 7.56 -5.62
C ASN A 187 -2.21 7.79 -5.56
N MET A 188 -2.84 7.94 -6.73
CA MET A 188 -4.29 8.10 -6.86
C MET A 188 -4.84 7.04 -7.81
N GLY A 189 -5.18 5.89 -7.23
CA GLY A 189 -5.92 4.81 -7.87
C GLY A 189 -7.39 4.82 -7.46
N THR A 190 -8.00 3.67 -7.21
CA THR A 190 -9.35 3.55 -6.63
C THR A 190 -9.37 4.16 -5.22
N GLY A 191 -8.40 3.81 -4.39
CA GLY A 191 -8.05 4.55 -3.17
C GLY A 191 -6.98 5.59 -3.45
N GLY A 192 -6.61 6.35 -2.42
CA GLY A 192 -5.47 7.26 -2.43
C GLY A 192 -4.40 6.79 -1.45
N GLN A 193 -3.14 7.08 -1.71
CA GLN A 193 -2.06 6.80 -0.78
C GLN A 193 -0.97 7.86 -0.91
N ILE A 194 -0.41 8.25 0.21
CA ILE A 194 0.90 8.91 0.25
C ILE A 194 1.94 7.96 0.82
N SER A 195 3.16 8.09 0.34
CA SER A 195 4.33 7.43 0.93
C SER A 195 5.50 8.40 0.92
N VAL A 196 6.15 8.56 2.06
CA VAL A 196 7.31 9.45 2.21
C VAL A 196 8.51 8.63 2.64
N LEU A 197 9.61 8.70 1.88
CA LEU A 197 10.86 8.07 2.26
C LEU A 197 11.56 8.89 3.34
N SER A 198 11.83 8.27 4.49
CA SER A 198 12.39 8.90 5.69
C SER A 198 13.47 8.02 6.33
N ASP A 199 14.50 8.66 6.86
CA ASP A 199 15.47 8.04 7.76
C ASP A 199 14.99 7.98 9.22
N GLN A 200 13.86 8.65 9.53
CA GLN A 200 13.26 8.67 10.85
C GLN A 200 12.06 7.75 10.92
N TYR A 201 12.01 6.93 11.97
CA TYR A 201 10.81 6.19 12.33
C TYR A 201 9.75 7.14 12.89
N PHE A 202 8.56 7.07 12.31
CA PHE A 202 7.42 7.83 12.81
C PHE A 202 6.11 7.06 12.54
N THR A 203 5.23 7.02 13.52
CA THR A 203 3.86 6.52 13.38
C THR A 203 2.90 7.47 14.06
N ALA A 204 1.71 7.57 13.53
CA ALA A 204 0.59 8.30 14.10
C ALA A 204 -0.71 7.63 13.67
N GLU A 205 -1.83 8.12 14.16
CA GLU A 205 -3.13 7.64 13.72
C GLU A 205 -3.26 7.77 12.19
N GLY A 206 -3.51 6.65 11.51
CA GLY A 206 -3.59 6.59 10.05
C GLY A 206 -2.24 6.66 9.30
N ILE A 207 -1.12 6.74 10.02
CA ILE A 207 0.24 6.74 9.46
C ILE A 207 1.04 5.54 9.97
N GLU A 208 1.49 4.72 9.05
CA GLU A 208 2.32 3.54 9.30
C GLU A 208 3.78 3.83 8.89
N ALA A 209 4.73 3.29 9.65
CA ALA A 209 6.13 3.19 9.23
C ALA A 209 6.40 1.77 8.71
N ARG A 210 6.81 1.65 7.47
CA ARG A 210 7.12 0.38 6.82
C ARG A 210 8.61 0.29 6.54
N PRO A 211 9.29 -0.82 6.89
CA PRO A 211 10.71 -0.99 6.57
C PRO A 211 10.95 -0.81 5.07
N PHE A 212 12.01 -0.10 4.76
CA PHE A 212 12.49 0.10 3.40
C PHE A 212 13.97 -0.32 3.31
N LEU A 213 14.71 0.11 2.31
CA LEU A 213 16.10 -0.27 2.09
C LEU A 213 17.03 0.48 3.06
N HIS A 214 18.17 -0.13 3.40
CA HIS A 214 19.25 0.48 4.21
C HIS A 214 18.80 1.12 5.51
N GLY A 215 17.83 0.52 6.20
CA GLY A 215 17.34 0.99 7.49
C GLY A 215 16.47 2.26 7.46
N THR A 216 16.00 2.65 6.26
CA THR A 216 15.02 3.72 6.08
C THR A 216 13.58 3.20 6.17
N TYR A 217 12.62 4.11 6.16
CA TYR A 217 11.19 3.80 6.30
C TYR A 217 10.36 4.47 5.22
N LEU A 218 9.32 3.80 4.77
CA LEU A 218 8.21 4.45 4.09
C LEU A 218 7.15 4.81 5.13
N LEU A 219 6.97 6.12 5.38
CA LEU A 219 5.87 6.64 6.16
C LEU A 219 4.65 6.73 5.25
N ALA A 220 3.66 5.89 5.47
CA ALA A 220 2.54 5.71 4.55
C ALA A 220 1.19 6.01 5.21
N GLY A 221 0.35 6.76 4.51
CA GLY A 221 -1.05 6.97 4.83
C GLY A 221 -1.93 6.65 3.63
N ALA A 222 -3.07 6.02 3.85
CA ALA A 222 -3.94 5.56 2.77
C ALA A 222 -5.40 5.94 3.00
N SER A 223 -6.02 6.50 1.95
CA SER A 223 -7.45 6.79 1.83
C SER A 223 -8.17 5.63 1.15
N LEU A 224 -9.35 5.28 1.67
CA LEU A 224 -10.19 4.23 1.09
C LEU A 224 -10.95 4.70 -0.16
N CYS A 225 -11.13 6.01 -0.31
CA CYS A 225 -11.99 6.60 -1.32
C CYS A 225 -11.29 7.69 -2.16
N GLY A 226 -10.17 7.34 -2.81
CA GLY A 226 -9.49 8.21 -3.77
C GLY A 226 -10.29 8.39 -5.07
N GLY A 227 -9.82 7.84 -6.17
CA GLY A 227 -10.53 7.88 -7.46
C GLY A 227 -11.93 7.27 -7.44
N LYS A 228 -12.27 6.46 -6.43
CA LYS A 228 -13.63 5.97 -6.18
C LYS A 228 -14.61 7.13 -5.93
N ALA A 229 -14.21 8.18 -5.21
CA ALA A 229 -15.06 9.36 -5.00
C ALA A 229 -15.43 10.02 -6.33
N TYR A 230 -14.46 10.19 -7.21
CA TYR A 230 -14.69 10.74 -8.55
C TYR A 230 -15.57 9.83 -9.42
N ALA A 231 -15.39 8.52 -9.33
CA ALA A 231 -16.23 7.54 -10.02
C ALA A 231 -17.68 7.53 -9.51
N LEU A 232 -17.89 7.70 -8.19
CA LEU A 232 -19.23 7.83 -7.61
C LEU A 232 -19.93 9.10 -8.09
N LEU A 233 -19.21 10.22 -8.20
CA LEU A 233 -19.76 11.45 -8.73
C LEU A 233 -20.09 11.31 -10.22
N GLU A 234 -19.24 10.66 -11.01
CA GLU A 234 -19.56 10.33 -12.42
C GLU A 234 -20.82 9.50 -12.53
N LYS A 235 -20.93 8.45 -11.72
CA LYS A 235 -22.12 7.59 -11.69
C LYS A 235 -23.39 8.39 -11.39
N PHE A 236 -23.34 9.30 -10.39
CA PHE A 236 -24.47 10.15 -10.04
C PHE A 236 -24.94 11.01 -11.23
N PHE A 237 -24.04 11.70 -11.92
CA PHE A 237 -24.40 12.49 -13.10
C PHE A 237 -24.84 11.62 -14.27
N ARG A 238 -24.24 10.48 -14.48
CA ARG A 238 -24.60 9.54 -15.56
C ARG A 238 -25.98 8.95 -15.35
N GLU A 239 -26.36 8.62 -14.14
CA GLU A 239 -27.72 8.17 -13.81
C GLU A 239 -28.73 9.27 -14.09
N PHE A 240 -28.46 10.51 -13.69
CA PHE A 240 -29.34 11.65 -14.01
C PHE A 240 -29.51 11.87 -15.52
N VAL A 241 -28.41 11.82 -16.29
CA VAL A 241 -28.49 11.96 -17.77
C VAL A 241 -29.28 10.82 -18.39
N LYS A 242 -29.10 9.60 -17.90
CA LYS A 242 -29.85 8.42 -18.36
C LYS A 242 -31.35 8.59 -18.14
N GLU A 243 -31.77 8.99 -16.95
CA GLU A 243 -33.20 9.26 -16.65
C GLU A 243 -33.77 10.39 -17.49
N ALA A 244 -33.00 11.47 -17.70
CA ALA A 244 -33.46 12.64 -18.46
C ALA A 244 -33.53 12.43 -19.98
N THR A 245 -32.66 11.58 -20.54
CA THR A 245 -32.48 11.46 -22.02
C THR A 245 -32.66 10.06 -22.56
N GLY A 246 -32.75 9.05 -21.71
CA GLY A 246 -32.73 7.63 -22.10
C GLY A 246 -31.38 7.13 -22.62
N GLN A 247 -30.33 7.94 -22.59
CA GLN A 247 -28.99 7.60 -23.06
C GLN A 247 -28.04 7.38 -21.91
N GLU A 248 -27.33 6.27 -21.93
CA GLU A 248 -26.26 5.96 -20.96
C GLU A 248 -24.92 6.03 -21.67
N LYS A 249 -24.03 6.94 -21.19
CA LYS A 249 -22.66 7.08 -21.69
C LYS A 249 -21.75 7.58 -20.58
N PRO A 250 -20.46 7.17 -20.57
CA PRO A 250 -19.47 7.71 -19.61
C PRO A 250 -19.32 9.23 -19.75
N LEU A 251 -19.25 9.92 -18.61
CA LEU A 251 -19.20 11.39 -18.54
C LEU A 251 -17.84 11.94 -18.11
N TYR A 252 -16.78 11.13 -18.01
CA TYR A 252 -15.47 11.57 -17.53
C TYR A 252 -14.92 12.79 -18.27
N LYS A 253 -15.06 12.87 -19.61
CA LYS A 253 -14.66 14.06 -20.38
C LYS A 253 -15.46 15.31 -20.02
N THR A 254 -16.75 15.14 -19.69
CA THR A 254 -17.60 16.26 -19.24
C THR A 254 -17.18 16.70 -17.84
N LEU A 255 -16.88 15.76 -16.95
CA LEU A 255 -16.39 16.08 -15.62
C LEU A 255 -15.03 16.79 -15.65
N GLU A 256 -14.12 16.38 -16.53
CA GLU A 256 -12.83 17.05 -16.73
C GLU A 256 -13.01 18.53 -17.12
N LYS A 257 -13.91 18.82 -18.07
CA LYS A 257 -14.27 20.20 -18.41
C LYS A 257 -14.86 20.95 -17.21
N LEU A 258 -15.83 20.34 -16.51
CA LEU A 258 -16.45 20.93 -15.33
C LEU A 258 -15.44 21.17 -14.19
N ALA A 259 -14.42 20.34 -14.04
CA ALA A 259 -13.34 20.57 -13.09
C ALA A 259 -12.57 21.86 -13.40
N GLY A 260 -12.24 22.10 -14.67
CA GLY A 260 -11.62 23.37 -15.11
C GLY A 260 -12.50 24.59 -14.88
N ASP A 261 -13.80 24.49 -15.20
CA ASP A 261 -14.78 25.56 -14.96
C ASP A 261 -14.92 25.83 -13.44
N GLY A 262 -14.94 24.78 -12.62
CA GLY A 262 -14.97 24.85 -11.16
C GLY A 262 -13.74 25.53 -10.58
N LYS A 263 -12.54 25.18 -11.07
CA LYS A 263 -11.29 25.85 -10.68
C LYS A 263 -11.36 27.36 -10.98
N ALA A 264 -11.76 27.74 -12.20
CA ALA A 264 -11.87 29.13 -12.59
C ALA A 264 -12.86 29.90 -11.69
N SER A 265 -13.99 29.29 -11.33
CA SER A 265 -15.01 29.87 -10.46
C SER A 265 -14.55 30.03 -9.00
N CYS A 266 -13.62 29.20 -8.55
CA CYS A 266 -13.07 29.23 -7.20
C CYS A 266 -11.85 30.15 -7.04
N THR A 267 -11.21 30.54 -8.14
CA THR A 267 -10.04 31.42 -8.12
C THR A 267 -10.37 32.75 -7.47
N GLY A 268 -9.59 33.17 -6.47
CA GLY A 268 -9.78 34.40 -5.72
C GLY A 268 -10.85 34.37 -4.63
N ARG A 269 -11.61 33.28 -4.46
CA ARG A 269 -12.54 33.11 -3.34
C ARG A 269 -11.82 32.66 -2.08
N GLU A 270 -12.23 33.17 -0.92
CA GLU A 270 -11.79 32.64 0.37
C GLU A 270 -12.30 31.20 0.57
N ASN A 271 -11.57 30.35 1.29
CA ASN A 271 -11.93 28.95 1.53
C ASN A 271 -13.35 28.78 2.11
N ARG A 272 -13.79 29.70 2.97
CA ARG A 272 -15.16 29.73 3.53
C ARG A 272 -16.27 29.94 2.50
N GLN A 273 -15.92 30.39 1.29
CA GLN A 273 -16.87 30.64 0.19
C GLN A 273 -16.85 29.51 -0.86
N LYS A 274 -15.93 28.56 -0.71
CA LYS A 274 -15.83 27.39 -1.59
C LYS A 274 -16.64 26.25 -1.03
N LEU A 275 -17.30 25.50 -1.91
CA LEU A 275 -17.91 24.22 -1.56
C LEU A 275 -16.81 23.28 -1.08
N GLN A 276 -16.97 22.69 0.08
CA GLN A 276 -16.06 21.69 0.64
C GLN A 276 -16.73 20.32 0.65
N ILE A 277 -16.06 19.33 0.10
CA ILE A 277 -16.51 17.94 0.09
C ILE A 277 -15.47 17.09 0.81
N GLU A 278 -15.90 16.40 1.85
CA GLU A 278 -15.12 15.36 2.51
C GLU A 278 -15.40 14.02 1.82
N THR A 279 -14.38 13.40 1.28
CA THR A 279 -14.52 12.22 0.41
C THR A 279 -14.41 10.88 1.14
N THR A 280 -14.55 10.87 2.46
CA THR A 280 -14.55 9.68 3.32
C THR A 280 -15.84 8.85 3.18
N PHE A 281 -16.28 8.58 1.93
CA PHE A 281 -17.55 7.90 1.65
C PHE A 281 -17.58 6.43 2.09
N ASP A 282 -16.41 5.79 2.23
CA ASP A 282 -16.25 4.45 2.76
C ASP A 282 -15.64 4.44 4.17
N GLY A 283 -15.67 5.57 4.87
CA GLY A 283 -14.92 5.76 6.11
C GLY A 283 -13.41 5.92 5.87
N THR A 284 -12.66 5.80 6.95
CA THR A 284 -11.20 5.69 6.93
C THR A 284 -10.78 4.33 7.49
N ARG A 285 -9.49 3.97 7.38
CA ARG A 285 -8.98 2.74 8.00
C ARG A 285 -9.10 2.75 9.53
N VAL A 286 -9.09 3.94 10.12
CA VAL A 286 -9.15 4.14 11.58
C VAL A 286 -10.59 4.31 12.04
N HIS A 287 -11.41 5.02 11.26
CA HIS A 287 -12.80 5.31 11.52
C HIS A 287 -13.69 4.78 10.38
N PRO A 288 -13.99 3.47 10.36
CA PRO A 288 -14.83 2.87 9.31
C PRO A 288 -16.27 3.41 9.31
N GLU A 289 -16.74 3.94 10.42
CA GLU A 289 -18.07 4.55 10.60
C GLU A 289 -18.17 5.97 10.03
N GLN A 290 -17.05 6.61 9.71
CA GLN A 290 -17.04 7.97 9.17
C GLN A 290 -17.69 8.01 7.80
N THR A 291 -18.43 9.08 7.53
CA THR A 291 -19.08 9.31 6.24
C THR A 291 -18.60 10.61 5.61
N GLY A 292 -18.73 10.72 4.30
CA GLY A 292 -18.46 11.97 3.60
C GLY A 292 -19.45 13.07 3.96
N SER A 293 -19.04 14.32 3.76
CA SER A 293 -19.88 15.48 4.02
C SER A 293 -19.71 16.57 2.96
N ILE A 294 -20.71 17.43 2.85
CA ILE A 294 -20.68 18.63 2.00
C ILE A 294 -20.97 19.83 2.88
N THR A 295 -20.06 20.78 2.91
CA THR A 295 -20.18 22.00 3.72
C THR A 295 -20.00 23.26 2.89
N ASN A 296 -20.32 24.42 3.45
CA ASN A 296 -20.28 25.73 2.78
C ASN A 296 -21.16 25.82 1.52
N LEU A 297 -22.23 25.03 1.46
CA LEU A 297 -23.17 25.07 0.34
C LEU A 297 -23.91 26.42 0.32
N SER A 298 -23.97 27.05 -0.84
CA SER A 298 -24.65 28.35 -1.06
C SER A 298 -25.30 28.39 -2.46
N VAL A 299 -26.13 29.41 -2.67
CA VAL A 299 -26.78 29.65 -3.99
C VAL A 299 -25.71 29.83 -5.09
N ASP A 300 -24.57 30.42 -4.75
CA ASP A 300 -23.53 30.78 -5.72
C ASP A 300 -22.58 29.59 -6.09
N ASN A 301 -22.59 28.53 -5.31
CA ASN A 301 -21.72 27.37 -5.53
C ASN A 301 -22.46 26.02 -5.70
N PHE A 302 -23.81 26.06 -5.71
CA PHE A 302 -24.60 24.83 -5.98
C PHE A 302 -24.63 24.54 -7.49
N THR A 303 -23.50 24.22 -8.06
CA THR A 303 -23.32 23.97 -9.49
C THR A 303 -22.56 22.66 -9.75
N PRO A 304 -22.83 21.97 -10.87
CA PRO A 304 -22.06 20.77 -11.22
C PRO A 304 -20.54 20.97 -11.21
N ALA A 305 -20.07 22.13 -11.68
CA ALA A 305 -18.66 22.47 -11.71
C ALA A 305 -18.05 22.57 -10.31
N ALA A 306 -18.74 23.19 -9.36
CA ALA A 306 -18.29 23.29 -7.97
C ALA A 306 -18.28 21.90 -7.28
N PHE A 307 -19.25 21.03 -7.56
CA PHE A 307 -19.26 19.65 -7.03
C PHE A 307 -18.09 18.83 -7.56
N VAL A 308 -17.80 18.93 -8.87
CA VAL A 308 -16.66 18.21 -9.47
C VAL A 308 -15.34 18.71 -8.89
N TYR A 309 -15.12 20.01 -8.85
CA TYR A 309 -13.89 20.59 -8.32
C TYR A 309 -13.73 20.32 -6.83
N GLY A 310 -14.79 20.50 -6.02
CA GLY A 310 -14.80 20.23 -4.59
C GLY A 310 -14.50 18.76 -4.26
N THR A 311 -14.94 17.80 -5.11
CA THR A 311 -14.59 16.38 -4.95
C THR A 311 -13.10 16.14 -5.17
N LEU A 312 -12.51 16.72 -6.22
CA LEU A 312 -11.07 16.63 -6.48
C LEU A 312 -10.24 17.28 -5.37
N GLU A 313 -10.67 18.44 -4.86
CA GLU A 313 -10.05 19.07 -3.68
C GLU A 313 -10.15 18.18 -2.44
N GLY A 314 -11.31 17.55 -2.18
CA GLY A 314 -11.51 16.65 -1.04
C GLY A 314 -10.59 15.45 -1.07
N MET A 315 -10.49 14.77 -2.23
CA MET A 315 -9.56 13.67 -2.43
C MET A 315 -8.11 14.07 -2.13
N SER A 316 -7.70 15.25 -2.57
CA SER A 316 -6.34 15.77 -2.34
C SER A 316 -6.12 16.19 -0.89
N ARG A 317 -7.13 16.79 -0.25
CA ARG A 317 -7.07 17.27 1.14
C ARG A 317 -6.86 16.15 2.13
N GLU A 318 -7.52 15.01 1.95
CA GLU A 318 -7.33 13.84 2.81
C GLU A 318 -5.87 13.38 2.80
N LEU A 319 -5.25 13.27 1.63
CA LEU A 319 -3.84 12.91 1.50
C LEU A 319 -2.91 13.99 2.05
N TYR A 320 -3.24 15.26 1.86
CA TYR A 320 -2.46 16.36 2.39
C TYR A 320 -2.48 16.41 3.92
N GLN A 321 -3.61 16.12 4.56
CA GLN A 321 -3.71 16.00 6.03
C GLN A 321 -2.80 14.90 6.57
N MET A 322 -2.73 13.75 5.90
CA MET A 322 -1.79 12.68 6.23
C MET A 322 -0.34 13.15 6.11
N TYR A 323 0.00 13.87 5.03
CA TYR A 323 1.33 14.46 4.87
C TYR A 323 1.64 15.48 5.98
N GLN A 324 0.71 16.36 6.32
CA GLN A 324 0.87 17.32 7.42
C GLN A 324 1.15 16.61 8.76
N THR A 325 0.49 15.49 9.02
CA THR A 325 0.74 14.66 10.21
C THR A 325 2.19 14.16 10.23
N ILE A 326 2.69 13.65 9.11
CA ILE A 326 4.09 13.23 8.97
C ILE A 326 5.04 14.42 9.15
N GLN A 327 4.77 15.53 8.47
CA GLN A 327 5.60 16.75 8.54
C GLN A 327 5.68 17.31 9.96
N ASN A 328 4.56 17.39 10.65
CA ASN A 328 4.51 17.91 12.03
C ASN A 328 5.25 16.99 13.01
N GLY A 329 5.16 15.67 12.81
CA GLY A 329 5.81 14.71 13.70
C GLY A 329 7.31 14.55 13.48
N THR A 330 7.79 14.72 12.23
CA THR A 330 9.20 14.50 11.86
C THR A 330 9.97 15.78 11.61
N GLY A 331 9.29 16.90 11.37
CA GLY A 331 9.92 18.16 10.93
C GLY A 331 10.42 18.14 9.48
N MET A 332 10.18 17.07 8.74
CA MET A 332 10.70 16.91 7.38
C MET A 332 10.08 17.89 6.38
N GLN A 333 10.86 18.24 5.37
CA GLN A 333 10.42 19.00 4.21
C GLN A 333 10.61 18.14 2.97
N ILE A 334 9.56 18.00 2.14
CA ILE A 334 9.69 17.30 0.87
C ILE A 334 10.64 18.06 -0.06
N LYS A 335 11.51 17.31 -0.73
CA LYS A 335 12.40 17.83 -1.78
C LYS A 335 11.84 17.54 -3.16
N ARG A 336 11.13 16.43 -3.30
CA ARG A 336 10.59 15.94 -4.56
C ARG A 336 9.21 15.34 -4.34
N MET A 337 8.27 15.62 -5.25
CA MET A 337 6.93 15.02 -5.24
C MET A 337 6.68 14.30 -6.56
N ILE A 338 6.33 13.03 -6.46
CA ILE A 338 6.03 12.16 -7.60
C ILE A 338 4.56 11.75 -7.53
N GLY A 339 3.88 11.79 -8.67
CA GLY A 339 2.51 11.33 -8.82
C GLY A 339 2.44 10.01 -9.55
N SER A 340 1.64 9.08 -9.06
CA SER A 340 1.35 7.84 -9.75
C SER A 340 -0.15 7.49 -9.73
N GLY A 341 -0.52 6.48 -10.48
CA GLY A 341 -1.90 6.04 -10.59
C GLY A 341 -2.73 6.78 -11.66
N ASN A 342 -3.76 6.08 -12.13
CA ASN A 342 -4.61 6.55 -13.22
C ASN A 342 -5.38 7.84 -12.89
N GLY A 343 -5.67 8.11 -11.61
CA GLY A 343 -6.34 9.33 -11.18
C GLY A 343 -5.55 10.57 -11.54
N LEU A 344 -4.24 10.58 -11.25
CA LEU A 344 -3.34 11.69 -11.61
C LEU A 344 -3.01 11.70 -13.11
N ARG A 345 -2.65 10.55 -13.68
CA ARG A 345 -2.29 10.45 -15.10
C ARG A 345 -3.38 10.95 -16.06
N LYS A 346 -4.66 10.80 -15.68
CA LYS A 346 -5.82 11.12 -16.52
C LYS A 346 -6.52 12.43 -16.15
N ASN A 347 -6.08 13.13 -15.11
CA ASN A 347 -6.76 14.35 -14.64
C ASN A 347 -5.78 15.48 -14.33
N PRO A 348 -5.47 16.34 -15.32
CA PRO A 348 -4.56 17.46 -15.14
C PRO A 348 -5.00 18.43 -14.03
N VAL A 349 -6.31 18.66 -13.87
CA VAL A 349 -6.83 19.54 -12.80
C VAL A 349 -6.53 18.98 -11.43
N LEU A 350 -6.60 17.65 -11.25
CA LEU A 350 -6.20 16.99 -10.00
C LEU A 350 -4.71 17.18 -9.72
N CYS A 351 -3.84 17.07 -10.74
CA CYS A 351 -2.41 17.35 -10.60
C CYS A 351 -2.16 18.78 -10.11
N GLU A 352 -2.84 19.78 -10.71
CA GLU A 352 -2.73 21.18 -10.32
C GLU A 352 -3.20 21.41 -8.87
N ILE A 353 -4.31 20.76 -8.45
CA ILE A 353 -4.80 20.83 -7.07
C ILE A 353 -3.77 20.27 -6.09
N VAL A 354 -3.19 19.11 -6.41
CA VAL A 354 -2.14 18.50 -5.59
C VAL A 354 -0.91 19.41 -5.50
N GLU A 355 -0.42 19.97 -6.62
CA GLU A 355 0.70 20.91 -6.61
C GLU A 355 0.43 22.15 -5.72
N GLU A 356 -0.74 22.76 -5.89
CA GLU A 356 -1.14 23.94 -5.13
C GLU A 356 -1.26 23.63 -3.62
N MET A 357 -1.85 22.48 -3.28
CA MET A 357 -2.11 22.11 -1.90
C MET A 357 -0.83 21.71 -1.16
N PHE A 358 0.05 20.93 -1.79
CA PHE A 358 1.31 20.48 -1.19
C PHE A 358 2.43 21.53 -1.31
N GLY A 359 2.26 22.57 -2.11
CA GLY A 359 3.24 23.61 -2.33
C GLY A 359 4.52 23.13 -3.05
N ALA A 360 4.41 22.10 -3.86
CA ALA A 360 5.53 21.47 -4.56
C ALA A 360 5.12 21.07 -5.99
N LYS A 361 6.09 21.02 -6.90
CA LYS A 361 5.85 20.54 -8.26
C LYS A 361 5.70 19.02 -8.28
N LEU A 362 4.68 18.55 -9.00
CA LEU A 362 4.36 17.13 -9.17
C LEU A 362 4.95 16.63 -10.50
N ALA A 363 5.90 15.71 -10.42
CA ALA A 363 6.34 14.96 -11.59
C ALA A 363 5.57 13.64 -11.64
N LEU A 364 5.01 13.26 -12.79
CA LEU A 364 4.38 11.93 -12.93
C LEU A 364 5.45 10.87 -13.07
N ALA A 365 5.24 9.71 -12.43
CA ALA A 365 6.12 8.56 -12.58
C ALA A 365 6.20 8.14 -14.06
N GLU A 366 7.42 7.94 -14.55
CA GLU A 366 7.67 7.61 -15.96
C GLU A 366 7.29 6.17 -16.30
N CYS A 367 7.43 5.28 -15.30
CA CYS A 367 7.18 3.85 -15.45
C CYS A 367 5.70 3.51 -15.19
N GLU A 368 5.12 2.63 -15.99
CA GLU A 368 3.77 2.08 -15.78
C GLU A 368 3.81 0.85 -14.86
N GLU A 369 4.86 0.03 -14.95
CA GLU A 369 5.08 -1.19 -14.15
C GLU A 369 6.00 -0.88 -12.95
N GLU A 370 5.55 -0.02 -12.06
CA GLU A 370 6.33 0.54 -10.95
C GLU A 370 6.90 -0.56 -10.04
N ALA A 371 6.10 -1.58 -9.69
CA ALA A 371 6.56 -2.66 -8.82
C ALA A 371 7.64 -3.54 -9.47
N ALA A 372 7.49 -3.87 -10.75
CA ALA A 372 8.48 -4.66 -11.48
C ALA A 372 9.80 -3.89 -11.64
N THR A 373 9.71 -2.60 -11.99
CA THR A 373 10.87 -1.70 -12.06
C THR A 373 11.57 -1.59 -10.71
N GLY A 374 10.81 -1.44 -9.63
CA GLY A 374 11.37 -1.36 -8.28
C GLY A 374 12.01 -2.67 -7.82
N ALA A 375 11.46 -3.82 -8.19
CA ALA A 375 12.11 -5.12 -7.93
C ALA A 375 13.47 -5.23 -8.65
N ALA A 376 13.54 -4.79 -9.91
CA ALA A 376 14.79 -4.76 -10.65
C ALA A 376 15.80 -3.78 -10.01
N LEU A 377 15.37 -2.56 -9.68
CA LEU A 377 16.21 -1.57 -9.01
C LEU A 377 16.69 -2.03 -7.63
N SER A 378 15.87 -2.77 -6.86
CA SER A 378 16.28 -3.31 -5.57
C SER A 378 17.41 -4.31 -5.71
N SER A 379 17.38 -5.17 -6.74
CA SER A 379 18.46 -6.14 -6.98
C SER A 379 19.81 -5.51 -7.28
N MET A 380 19.82 -4.26 -7.76
CA MET A 380 21.03 -3.47 -8.00
C MET A 380 21.60 -2.86 -6.72
N GLN A 381 20.82 -2.83 -5.63
CA GLN A 381 21.20 -2.29 -4.32
C GLN A 381 21.72 -3.37 -3.36
N GLN A 382 22.02 -4.56 -3.88
CA GLN A 382 22.61 -5.63 -3.09
C GLN A 382 23.87 -5.11 -2.40
N ASP A 383 23.89 -5.23 -1.08
CA ASP A 383 25.09 -4.94 -0.27
C ASP A 383 26.21 -5.93 -0.63
N GLU A 384 27.42 -5.41 -0.85
CA GLU A 384 28.61 -6.21 -1.16
C GLU A 384 29.09 -7.06 0.02
#